data_1427b816aef268f498c0c51a7f92de54
#
_entry.id   1427b816aef268f498c0c51a7f92de54
#
_cell.length_a   1.000
_cell.length_b   1.000
_cell.length_c   1.000
_cell.angle_alpha   90.00
_cell.angle_beta   90.00
_cell.angle_gamma   90.00
#
_symmetry.space_group_name_H-M   'P 1'
#
loop_
_entity.id
_entity.type
_entity.pdbx_description
1 polymer ?
#
loop_
_entity_poly.entity_id
_entity_poly.type
_entity_poly.pdbx_seq_one_letter_code
_entity_poly.pdbx_strand_id
1 'polypeptide(L)'
;GVSGFGNLFKPGVYEGANTQFRLLDPGEKAYKNSYKDFAPSIGFAWTPNFKFGPLNRFFGGSGQTVLRGGYSIAYVREGFSPFNSIFGSNEGVTVSTSVTPANNPKEFGDPGSRLFRDGSYPFLATPSPVFPLTARQGASINDFDPNLRPGYVQSWTFGIQRELTKDMALEIRYVGNRATRLWGQYEIGEVNIFGNGFLDEFKSAQNNLRIFRQANPNCGKTGFAACNYGNSSLAGQVAIPIINTALGSADLTTLTSIDRGEAGRVAASIAQNVTRMNSLISNPVTAAIVKPVTLADPNNPGQSITLSNYFVANPRSPTNSWLMDNIGEANYHALQVELRRRLSKGLLVQGSYVWSKSMSNTFNQSGAADGITPTTFRDLSFNRSIAPRDARHGLKFDWIYELPFGPGRRFLDSGPAVIRKTLEGWQFSGVVRIQSGTPTRILSGRLTFNNRDSGVVLVNMTQKQLQDMMKIRKSSVCNSTTGVCQGVVTWLPQDVIDNTLAAFELGGTLDPTKPYIGPPTTPGQLGANVFIYGPWTSRYDLSLMKRINITEKTNFELRAQFLNAFNQSVITIRPAGNNSDAQTIGAAFGQTRNAFRDFTVSGTNDPGGRIIEFQLRLNF
;
A
#
# COMPACT_ATOMS: atom_id res chain seq x y z
N GLY A 1 -9.98 26.10 -8.45
CA GLY A 1 -11.21 25.47 -8.91
C GLY A 1 -11.14 25.04 -10.37
N VAL A 2 -12.05 24.22 -10.80
CA VAL A 2 -12.20 23.79 -12.18
C VAL A 2 -13.54 24.30 -12.71
N SER A 3 -13.52 25.13 -13.73
CA SER A 3 -14.70 25.51 -14.48
C SER A 3 -15.03 24.46 -15.55
N GLY A 4 -16.28 24.38 -16.00
CA GLY A 4 -16.70 23.35 -16.96
C GLY A 4 -16.72 21.93 -16.38
N PHE A 5 -16.72 21.79 -15.06
CA PHE A 5 -16.71 20.52 -14.32
C PHE A 5 -17.77 19.52 -14.80
N GLY A 6 -18.97 20.00 -15.12
CA GLY A 6 -20.04 19.15 -15.61
C GLY A 6 -19.73 18.44 -16.94
N ASN A 7 -18.80 18.97 -17.74
CA ASN A 7 -18.37 18.35 -18.99
C ASN A 7 -17.21 17.38 -18.78
N LEU A 8 -16.40 17.61 -17.76
CA LEU A 8 -15.27 16.76 -17.43
C LEU A 8 -15.69 15.32 -17.07
N PHE A 9 -16.85 15.17 -16.42
CA PHE A 9 -17.33 13.89 -15.89
C PHE A 9 -18.54 13.31 -16.64
N LYS A 10 -18.82 13.81 -17.83
CA LYS A 10 -19.91 13.30 -18.70
C LYS A 10 -19.30 12.56 -19.89
N PRO A 11 -19.20 11.22 -19.84
CA PRO A 11 -18.69 10.44 -20.95
C PRO A 11 -19.44 10.72 -22.27
N GLY A 12 -18.69 10.87 -23.36
CA GLY A 12 -19.27 11.10 -24.70
C GLY A 12 -19.83 12.48 -24.96
N VAL A 13 -19.76 13.42 -23.99
CA VAL A 13 -20.23 14.79 -24.18
C VAL A 13 -19.12 15.65 -24.77
N TYR A 14 -19.32 16.10 -26.01
CA TYR A 14 -18.39 16.98 -26.73
C TYR A 14 -18.74 18.46 -26.62
N GLU A 15 -19.99 18.77 -26.31
CA GLU A 15 -20.52 20.11 -26.23
C GLU A 15 -20.42 20.72 -24.82
N GLY A 16 -20.49 22.03 -24.73
CA GLY A 16 -20.54 22.78 -23.48
C GLY A 16 -19.27 23.57 -23.19
N ALA A 17 -19.19 24.13 -21.99
CA ALA A 17 -18.07 24.96 -21.57
C ALA A 17 -16.78 24.12 -21.46
N ASN A 18 -15.66 24.74 -21.87
CA ASN A 18 -14.35 24.12 -21.72
C ASN A 18 -13.98 24.00 -20.26
N THR A 19 -13.34 22.89 -19.95
CA THR A 19 -12.79 22.69 -18.62
C THR A 19 -11.52 23.51 -18.45
N GLN A 20 -11.45 24.33 -17.42
CA GLN A 20 -10.30 25.19 -17.13
C GLN A 20 -10.04 25.20 -15.64
N PHE A 21 -8.76 25.26 -15.24
CA PHE A 21 -8.40 25.61 -13.88
C PHE A 21 -8.50 27.12 -13.69
N ARG A 22 -9.08 27.54 -12.58
CA ARG A 22 -9.16 28.95 -12.19
C ARG A 22 -8.93 29.09 -10.69
N LEU A 23 -8.51 30.27 -10.27
CA LEU A 23 -8.56 30.61 -8.86
C LEU A 23 -10.02 30.64 -8.40
N LEU A 24 -10.26 30.16 -7.19
CA LEU A 24 -11.56 30.29 -6.56
C LEU A 24 -11.76 31.75 -6.14
N ASP A 25 -12.94 32.27 -6.35
CA ASP A 25 -13.30 33.60 -5.86
C ASP A 25 -13.36 33.61 -4.32
N PRO A 26 -13.14 34.79 -3.68
CA PRO A 26 -13.27 34.89 -2.24
C PRO A 26 -14.61 34.38 -1.74
N GLY A 27 -14.60 33.36 -0.89
CA GLY A 27 -15.80 32.69 -0.37
C GLY A 27 -16.32 31.52 -1.21
N GLU A 28 -15.83 31.31 -2.40
CA GLU A 28 -16.13 30.12 -3.21
C GLU A 28 -15.43 28.89 -2.62
N LYS A 29 -16.09 27.74 -2.65
CA LYS A 29 -15.62 26.50 -2.06
C LYS A 29 -15.45 25.41 -3.12
N ALA A 30 -14.41 24.60 -2.99
CA ALA A 30 -14.17 23.46 -3.86
C ALA A 30 -15.29 22.40 -3.74
N TYR A 31 -15.88 22.27 -2.56
CA TYR A 31 -17.01 21.39 -2.28
C TYR A 31 -17.94 22.00 -1.23
N LYS A 32 -19.17 21.51 -1.17
CA LYS A 32 -20.23 22.04 -0.31
C LYS A 32 -19.94 21.78 1.17
N ASN A 33 -20.32 22.70 2.05
CA ASN A 33 -20.29 22.44 3.48
C ASN A 33 -21.30 21.35 3.86
N SER A 34 -20.91 20.48 4.77
CA SER A 34 -21.79 19.53 5.43
C SER A 34 -22.16 20.05 6.82
N TYR A 35 -23.46 20.12 7.10
CA TYR A 35 -24.00 20.57 8.40
C TYR A 35 -24.77 19.47 9.14
N LYS A 36 -24.77 18.24 8.60
CA LYS A 36 -25.53 17.11 9.14
C LYS A 36 -24.63 16.04 9.78
N ASP A 37 -23.43 16.42 10.15
CA ASP A 37 -22.40 15.49 10.64
C ASP A 37 -22.45 15.42 12.16
N PHE A 38 -23.44 14.68 12.69
CA PHE A 38 -23.60 14.44 14.12
C PHE A 38 -22.70 13.31 14.60
N ALA A 39 -21.95 13.54 15.67
CA ALA A 39 -21.02 12.61 16.29
C ALA A 39 -21.49 12.16 17.69
N PRO A 40 -22.58 11.35 17.79
CA PRO A 40 -23.06 10.87 19.07
C PRO A 40 -22.07 9.90 19.69
N SER A 41 -21.99 9.93 21.04
CA SER A 41 -21.26 8.95 21.82
C SER A 41 -22.14 8.53 22.99
N ILE A 42 -22.33 7.22 23.14
CA ILE A 42 -23.08 6.63 24.24
C ILE A 42 -22.29 5.47 24.83
N GLY A 43 -22.33 5.35 26.14
CA GLY A 43 -21.67 4.26 26.83
C GLY A 43 -22.39 3.86 28.08
N PHE A 44 -22.14 2.65 28.52
CA PHE A 44 -22.61 2.14 29.78
C PHE A 44 -21.48 1.42 30.53
N ALA A 45 -21.59 1.43 31.85
CA ALA A 45 -20.81 0.59 32.74
C ALA A 45 -21.78 0.02 33.81
N TRP A 46 -21.77 -1.30 33.92
CA TRP A 46 -22.64 -2.00 34.86
C TRP A 46 -21.83 -2.97 35.71
N THR A 47 -22.02 -2.89 37.02
CA THR A 47 -21.38 -3.77 37.97
C THR A 47 -22.46 -4.70 38.55
N PRO A 48 -22.61 -5.93 37.99
CA PRO A 48 -23.60 -6.88 38.45
C PRO A 48 -23.32 -7.29 39.92
N ASN A 49 -24.36 -7.35 40.73
CA ASN A 49 -24.28 -7.80 42.10
C ASN A 49 -25.38 -8.84 42.38
N PHE A 50 -25.03 -10.10 42.17
CA PHE A 50 -25.92 -11.22 42.42
C PHE A 50 -25.55 -11.88 43.73
N LYS A 51 -26.49 -11.94 44.67
CA LYS A 51 -26.23 -12.50 46.00
C LYS A 51 -26.25 -14.03 46.03
N PHE A 52 -26.95 -14.68 45.09
CA PHE A 52 -27.18 -16.13 45.08
C PHE A 52 -27.13 -16.75 43.68
N GLY A 53 -26.95 -18.07 43.61
CA GLY A 53 -27.10 -18.90 42.43
C GLY A 53 -25.92 -18.90 41.47
N PRO A 54 -26.07 -19.50 40.27
CA PRO A 54 -25.01 -19.63 39.28
C PRO A 54 -24.48 -18.28 38.77
N LEU A 55 -25.31 -17.24 38.76
CA LEU A 55 -24.92 -15.90 38.38
C LEU A 55 -23.90 -15.27 39.35
N ASN A 56 -24.06 -15.52 40.66
CA ASN A 56 -23.05 -15.07 41.63
C ASN A 56 -21.71 -15.79 41.41
N ARG A 57 -21.74 -17.07 41.08
CA ARG A 57 -20.50 -17.81 40.76
C ARG A 57 -19.81 -17.28 39.49
N PHE A 58 -20.61 -16.86 38.49
CA PHE A 58 -20.10 -16.33 37.23
C PHE A 58 -19.60 -14.89 37.35
N PHE A 59 -20.37 -14.00 38.00
CA PHE A 59 -20.03 -12.57 38.10
C PHE A 59 -19.28 -12.21 39.41
N GLY A 60 -19.28 -13.07 40.40
CA GLY A 60 -18.66 -12.81 41.70
C GLY A 60 -19.50 -11.90 42.59
N GLY A 61 -18.91 -11.49 43.71
CA GLY A 61 -19.51 -10.52 44.62
C GLY A 61 -19.52 -9.08 44.11
N SER A 62 -20.02 -8.16 44.93
CA SER A 62 -20.09 -6.74 44.56
C SER A 62 -18.72 -6.19 44.13
N GLY A 63 -18.66 -5.60 42.95
CA GLY A 63 -17.47 -4.94 42.43
C GLY A 63 -16.46 -5.83 41.73
N GLN A 64 -16.61 -7.17 41.77
CA GLN A 64 -15.63 -8.09 41.15
C GLN A 64 -15.70 -8.14 39.64
N THR A 65 -16.86 -7.85 39.07
CA THR A 65 -17.03 -7.82 37.62
C THR A 65 -17.64 -6.51 37.16
N VAL A 66 -17.11 -5.94 36.08
CA VAL A 66 -17.65 -4.75 35.44
C VAL A 66 -17.88 -5.07 33.99
N LEU A 67 -19.10 -4.88 33.51
CA LEU A 67 -19.49 -4.91 32.12
C LEU A 67 -19.47 -3.48 31.59
N ARG A 68 -18.81 -3.28 30.46
CA ARG A 68 -18.70 -1.98 29.80
C ARG A 68 -19.03 -2.11 28.32
N GLY A 69 -19.73 -1.14 27.80
CA GLY A 69 -20.00 -1.08 26.38
C GLY A 69 -20.16 0.37 25.92
N GLY A 70 -19.91 0.60 24.67
CA GLY A 70 -20.06 1.92 24.08
C GLY A 70 -20.22 1.87 22.58
N TYR A 71 -20.84 2.91 22.07
CA TYR A 71 -20.95 3.20 20.65
C TYR A 71 -20.65 4.69 20.44
N SER A 72 -19.88 4.98 19.38
CA SER A 72 -19.60 6.36 19.01
C SER A 72 -19.47 6.51 17.49
N ILE A 73 -19.76 7.72 17.01
CA ILE A 73 -19.43 8.15 15.67
C ILE A 73 -18.40 9.26 15.77
N ALA A 74 -17.34 9.15 14.99
CA ALA A 74 -16.32 10.18 14.85
C ALA A 74 -16.10 10.50 13.37
N TYR A 75 -16.00 11.78 13.04
CA TYR A 75 -15.69 12.23 11.68
C TYR A 75 -14.19 12.35 11.48
N VAL A 76 -13.75 11.94 10.31
CA VAL A 76 -12.35 12.07 9.89
C VAL A 76 -12.09 13.53 9.55
N ARG A 77 -11.01 14.08 10.12
CA ARG A 77 -10.50 15.39 9.74
C ARG A 77 -9.34 15.18 8.78
N GLU A 78 -9.60 15.35 7.50
CA GLU A 78 -8.60 15.11 6.45
C GLU A 78 -7.42 16.11 6.48
N GLY A 79 -7.60 17.27 7.06
CA GLY A 79 -6.57 18.29 7.13
C GLY A 79 -6.33 18.98 5.78
N PHE A 80 -5.27 19.79 5.72
CA PHE A 80 -4.93 20.56 4.53
C PHE A 80 -4.00 19.81 3.57
N SER A 81 -3.29 18.80 4.06
CA SER A 81 -2.29 18.07 3.28
C SER A 81 -2.87 17.34 2.06
N PRO A 82 -3.97 16.55 2.18
CA PRO A 82 -4.59 15.92 1.02
C PRO A 82 -5.08 16.94 -0.01
N PHE A 83 -5.67 18.05 0.46
CA PHE A 83 -6.13 19.12 -0.40
C PHE A 83 -4.96 19.71 -1.21
N ASN A 84 -3.87 20.07 -0.54
CA ASN A 84 -2.69 20.62 -1.19
C ASN A 84 -2.02 19.63 -2.16
N SER A 85 -1.93 18.36 -1.79
CA SER A 85 -1.35 17.31 -2.64
C SER A 85 -2.16 17.09 -3.91
N ILE A 86 -3.49 17.11 -3.81
CA ILE A 86 -4.39 16.88 -4.95
C ILE A 86 -4.37 18.09 -5.88
N PHE A 87 -4.59 19.29 -5.38
CA PHE A 87 -4.56 20.50 -6.21
C PHE A 87 -3.17 20.83 -6.73
N GLY A 88 -2.14 20.65 -5.92
CA GLY A 88 -0.75 20.89 -6.30
C GLY A 88 -0.25 19.99 -7.44
N SER A 89 -0.92 18.86 -7.66
CA SER A 89 -0.60 17.95 -8.77
C SER A 89 -1.18 18.39 -10.11
N ASN A 90 -2.02 19.42 -10.13
CA ASN A 90 -2.60 19.94 -11.36
C ASN A 90 -1.59 20.78 -12.15
N GLU A 91 -1.66 20.65 -13.48
CA GLU A 91 -0.82 21.41 -14.39
C GLU A 91 -1.03 22.92 -14.20
N GLY A 92 0.07 23.67 -14.06
CA GLY A 92 0.05 25.11 -13.88
C GLY A 92 -0.23 25.62 -12.45
N VAL A 93 -0.62 24.77 -11.51
CA VAL A 93 -0.77 25.16 -10.09
C VAL A 93 0.61 25.26 -9.41
N THR A 94 1.52 24.40 -9.80
CA THR A 94 2.91 24.45 -9.34
C THR A 94 3.82 24.66 -10.53
N VAL A 95 4.57 25.75 -10.51
CA VAL A 95 5.62 26.02 -11.49
C VAL A 95 6.95 25.77 -10.81
N SER A 96 7.74 24.84 -11.35
CA SER A 96 9.07 24.55 -10.84
C SER A 96 10.13 24.80 -11.92
N THR A 97 11.24 25.40 -11.53
CA THR A 97 12.41 25.57 -12.39
C THR A 97 13.55 24.74 -11.80
N SER A 98 14.16 23.92 -12.61
CA SER A 98 15.37 23.20 -12.24
C SER A 98 16.59 23.86 -12.84
N VAL A 99 17.53 24.22 -11.99
CA VAL A 99 18.85 24.70 -12.41
C VAL A 99 19.81 23.52 -12.30
N THR A 100 20.36 23.10 -13.45
CA THR A 100 21.30 21.99 -13.55
C THR A 100 22.63 22.49 -14.11
N PRO A 101 23.74 21.76 -13.98
CA PRO A 101 25.02 22.13 -14.60
C PRO A 101 24.92 22.36 -16.12
N ALA A 102 23.96 21.70 -16.79
CA ALA A 102 23.75 21.86 -18.22
C ALA A 102 23.11 23.21 -18.61
N ASN A 103 22.23 23.77 -17.77
CA ASN A 103 21.60 25.08 -17.99
C ASN A 103 22.15 26.19 -17.11
N ASN A 104 23.05 25.85 -16.18
CA ASN A 104 23.89 26.77 -15.43
C ASN A 104 25.35 26.29 -15.54
N PRO A 105 26.10 26.72 -16.57
CA PRO A 105 27.41 26.16 -16.92
C PRO A 105 28.52 26.46 -15.91
N LYS A 106 28.20 27.10 -14.79
CA LYS A 106 29.18 27.41 -13.74
C LYS A 106 29.04 26.45 -12.60
N GLU A 107 30.12 25.78 -12.24
CA GLU A 107 30.19 24.92 -11.08
C GLU A 107 29.98 25.69 -9.77
N PHE A 108 29.60 24.99 -8.71
CA PHE A 108 29.47 25.58 -7.39
C PHE A 108 30.84 26.13 -6.92
N GLY A 109 30.92 27.42 -6.69
CA GLY A 109 32.15 28.12 -6.30
C GLY A 109 32.85 28.86 -7.43
N ASP A 110 32.46 28.71 -8.69
CA ASP A 110 33.01 29.51 -9.79
C ASP A 110 32.61 30.98 -9.70
N PRO A 111 33.46 31.93 -10.09
CA PRO A 111 33.07 33.32 -10.18
C PRO A 111 31.86 33.51 -11.10
N GLY A 112 30.72 33.88 -10.48
CA GLY A 112 29.45 34.05 -11.17
C GLY A 112 28.51 32.82 -11.08
N SER A 113 28.84 31.77 -10.32
CA SER A 113 27.84 30.81 -9.86
C SER A 113 26.84 31.54 -8.96
N ARG A 114 25.54 31.26 -9.16
CA ARG A 114 24.49 31.88 -8.37
C ARG A 114 24.33 31.13 -7.05
N LEU A 115 24.54 31.81 -5.96
CA LEU A 115 24.30 31.32 -4.62
C LEU A 115 22.92 31.80 -4.13
N PHE A 116 22.34 31.09 -3.18
CA PHE A 116 21.05 31.48 -2.57
C PHE A 116 21.04 32.93 -2.05
N ARG A 117 22.17 33.42 -1.57
CA ARG A 117 22.35 34.80 -1.09
C ARG A 117 22.33 35.85 -2.18
N ASP A 118 22.52 35.49 -3.44
CA ASP A 118 22.72 36.45 -4.55
C ASP A 118 21.40 37.01 -5.09
N GLY A 119 20.25 36.51 -4.61
CA GLY A 119 18.92 37.07 -4.82
C GLY A 119 18.39 37.14 -6.26
N SER A 120 19.19 36.81 -7.25
CA SER A 120 18.85 36.92 -8.67
C SER A 120 18.70 35.55 -9.35
N TYR A 121 17.79 34.75 -8.84
CA TYR A 121 17.39 33.54 -9.57
C TYR A 121 16.54 33.93 -10.79
N PRO A 122 16.60 33.17 -11.90
CA PRO A 122 15.67 33.38 -12.98
C PRO A 122 14.26 33.24 -12.40
N PHE A 123 13.49 34.32 -12.46
CA PHE A 123 12.15 34.34 -11.94
C PHE A 123 11.33 33.31 -12.67
N LEU A 124 10.57 32.55 -11.91
CA LEU A 124 9.52 31.71 -12.44
C LEU A 124 8.56 32.60 -13.21
N ALA A 125 8.11 32.13 -14.37
CA ALA A 125 7.01 32.76 -15.07
C ALA A 125 5.84 32.94 -14.08
N THR A 126 5.24 34.11 -14.04
CA THR A 126 4.07 34.37 -13.21
C THR A 126 2.98 33.36 -13.64
N PRO A 127 2.49 32.50 -12.74
CA PRO A 127 1.44 31.55 -13.09
C PRO A 127 0.22 32.32 -13.59
N SER A 128 -0.35 31.91 -14.73
CA SER A 128 -1.64 32.43 -15.14
C SER A 128 -2.70 31.91 -14.16
N PRO A 129 -3.64 32.75 -13.69
CA PRO A 129 -4.70 32.28 -12.81
C PRO A 129 -5.72 31.38 -13.53
N VAL A 130 -5.66 31.28 -14.84
CA VAL A 130 -6.51 30.46 -15.69
C VAL A 130 -5.63 29.59 -16.58
N PHE A 131 -5.74 28.28 -16.41
CA PHE A 131 -5.03 27.29 -17.23
C PHE A 131 -6.05 26.55 -18.07
N PRO A 132 -6.04 26.74 -19.39
CA PRO A 132 -6.89 25.97 -20.27
C PRO A 132 -6.45 24.50 -20.22
N LEU A 133 -7.40 23.62 -19.91
CA LEU A 133 -7.22 22.20 -20.11
C LEU A 133 -7.33 21.95 -21.61
N THR A 134 -6.27 22.24 -22.34
CA THR A 134 -6.16 21.77 -23.71
C THR A 134 -6.17 20.24 -23.68
N ALA A 135 -6.70 19.63 -24.73
CA ALA A 135 -6.72 18.18 -24.91
C ALA A 135 -5.31 17.57 -25.00
N ARG A 136 -4.44 17.87 -24.06
CA ARG A 136 -3.18 17.16 -23.86
C ARG A 136 -3.51 15.84 -23.19
N GLN A 137 -3.54 14.80 -23.95
CA GLN A 137 -3.84 13.45 -23.49
C GLN A 137 -2.86 12.91 -22.45
N GLY A 138 -1.75 13.55 -22.20
CA GLY A 138 -0.78 13.21 -21.16
C GLY A 138 -0.85 14.07 -19.89
N ALA A 139 -1.73 15.08 -19.83
CA ALA A 139 -1.87 15.92 -18.63
C ALA A 139 -2.70 15.20 -17.54
N SER A 140 -2.49 15.60 -16.31
CA SER A 140 -3.23 15.08 -15.16
C SER A 140 -4.18 16.13 -14.61
N ILE A 141 -5.42 15.74 -14.37
CA ILE A 141 -6.42 16.56 -13.70
C ILE A 141 -6.82 15.89 -12.40
N ASN A 142 -6.76 16.64 -11.31
CA ASN A 142 -7.20 16.20 -10.01
C ASN A 142 -8.22 17.19 -9.47
N ASP A 143 -9.41 16.71 -9.13
CA ASP A 143 -10.46 17.56 -8.58
C ASP A 143 -11.25 16.84 -7.49
N PHE A 144 -12.13 17.58 -6.81
CA PHE A 144 -13.00 17.09 -5.75
C PHE A 144 -14.44 17.05 -6.23
N ASP A 145 -15.17 15.99 -5.84
CA ASP A 145 -16.61 15.98 -6.03
C ASP A 145 -17.23 17.17 -5.25
N PRO A 146 -18.08 18.00 -5.91
CA PRO A 146 -18.73 19.13 -5.25
C PRO A 146 -19.62 18.74 -4.06
N ASN A 147 -20.03 17.48 -3.97
CA ASN A 147 -20.85 16.93 -2.87
C ASN A 147 -20.03 16.12 -1.87
N LEU A 148 -18.70 16.22 -1.93
CA LEU A 148 -17.79 15.53 -1.01
C LEU A 148 -18.16 15.84 0.44
N ARG A 149 -18.17 14.80 1.28
CA ARG A 149 -18.51 14.89 2.70
C ARG A 149 -17.37 14.35 3.57
N PRO A 150 -17.29 14.76 4.83
CA PRO A 150 -16.37 14.13 5.76
C PRO A 150 -16.64 12.62 5.88
N GLY A 151 -15.60 11.83 5.82
CA GLY A 151 -15.66 10.42 6.19
C GLY A 151 -15.95 10.26 7.67
N TYR A 152 -16.55 9.15 8.07
CA TYR A 152 -16.81 8.88 9.47
C TYR A 152 -16.53 7.43 9.86
N VAL A 153 -16.24 7.26 11.14
CA VAL A 153 -16.00 5.96 11.75
C VAL A 153 -17.04 5.72 12.83
N GLN A 154 -17.75 4.63 12.71
CA GLN A 154 -18.57 4.07 13.77
C GLN A 154 -17.71 3.12 14.59
N SER A 155 -17.70 3.29 15.88
CA SER A 155 -16.95 2.46 16.81
C SER A 155 -17.88 1.88 17.86
N TRP A 156 -17.76 0.59 18.12
CA TRP A 156 -18.48 -0.07 19.21
C TRP A 156 -17.54 -0.96 19.98
N THR A 157 -17.74 -0.99 21.29
CA THR A 157 -16.97 -1.81 22.20
C THR A 157 -17.89 -2.52 23.17
N PHE A 158 -17.53 -3.73 23.52
CA PHE A 158 -18.12 -4.47 24.61
C PHE A 158 -17.02 -5.22 25.37
N GLY A 159 -16.97 -5.04 26.68
CA GLY A 159 -15.92 -5.63 27.52
C GLY A 159 -16.42 -6.11 28.86
N ILE A 160 -15.76 -7.14 29.35
CA ILE A 160 -15.93 -7.72 30.67
C ILE A 160 -14.59 -7.59 31.38
N GLN A 161 -14.56 -6.85 32.47
CA GLN A 161 -13.42 -6.77 33.37
C GLN A 161 -13.74 -7.52 34.63
N ARG A 162 -12.86 -8.43 35.08
CA ARG A 162 -13.04 -9.24 36.26
C ARG A 162 -11.80 -9.21 37.15
N GLU A 163 -12.01 -8.95 38.41
CA GLU A 163 -11.04 -9.18 39.47
C GLU A 163 -10.92 -10.70 39.71
N LEU A 164 -9.75 -11.26 39.44
CA LEU A 164 -9.44 -12.68 39.68
C LEU A 164 -8.92 -12.88 41.10
N THR A 165 -8.10 -11.95 41.56
CA THR A 165 -7.61 -11.83 42.94
C THR A 165 -7.49 -10.34 43.28
N LYS A 166 -7.28 -10.00 44.54
CA LYS A 166 -7.10 -8.61 45.00
C LYS A 166 -6.01 -7.83 44.25
N ASP A 167 -5.08 -8.55 43.64
CA ASP A 167 -3.93 -7.98 42.92
C ASP A 167 -4.03 -8.17 41.40
N MET A 168 -5.03 -8.94 40.90
CA MET A 168 -5.05 -9.37 39.50
C MET A 168 -6.42 -9.18 38.88
N ALA A 169 -6.46 -8.52 37.74
CA ALA A 169 -7.65 -8.32 36.91
C ALA A 169 -7.44 -8.85 35.50
N LEU A 170 -8.48 -9.48 34.99
CA LEU A 170 -8.60 -9.90 33.58
C LEU A 170 -9.64 -9.03 32.89
N GLU A 171 -9.29 -8.50 31.72
CA GLU A 171 -10.24 -7.82 30.84
C GLU A 171 -10.31 -8.54 29.50
N ILE A 172 -11.52 -8.83 29.05
CA ILE A 172 -11.81 -9.36 27.71
C ILE A 172 -12.71 -8.35 27.03
N ARG A 173 -12.29 -7.84 25.87
CA ARG A 173 -12.99 -6.77 25.16
C ARG A 173 -13.10 -7.10 23.67
N TYR A 174 -14.28 -6.97 23.13
CA TYR A 174 -14.51 -6.88 21.70
C TYR A 174 -14.49 -5.41 21.25
N VAL A 175 -13.81 -5.13 20.16
CA VAL A 175 -13.76 -3.82 19.51
C VAL A 175 -14.14 -3.99 18.05
N GLY A 176 -15.11 -3.21 17.58
CA GLY A 176 -15.50 -3.15 16.18
C GLY A 176 -15.49 -1.72 15.69
N ASN A 177 -14.97 -1.52 14.48
CA ASN A 177 -15.01 -0.24 13.80
C ASN A 177 -15.47 -0.43 12.36
N ARG A 178 -16.30 0.49 11.89
CA ARG A 178 -16.66 0.62 10.47
C ARG A 178 -16.45 2.07 10.03
N ALA A 179 -15.49 2.25 9.13
CA ALA A 179 -15.28 3.51 8.45
C ALA A 179 -16.03 3.51 7.12
N THR A 180 -16.72 4.60 6.82
CA THR A 180 -17.47 4.80 5.58
C THR A 180 -17.25 6.21 5.06
N ARG A 181 -17.46 6.39 3.75
CA ARG A 181 -17.23 7.68 3.08
C ARG A 181 -15.81 8.20 3.23
N LEU A 182 -14.82 7.31 3.42
CA LEU A 182 -13.42 7.73 3.39
C LEU A 182 -13.12 8.32 2.02
N TRP A 183 -12.32 9.35 2.00
CA TRP A 183 -11.91 9.98 0.76
C TRP A 183 -11.03 9.05 -0.04
N GLY A 184 -11.29 8.96 -1.32
CA GLY A 184 -10.52 8.17 -2.26
C GLY A 184 -10.61 8.74 -3.65
N GLN A 185 -9.52 8.64 -4.40
CA GLN A 185 -9.48 9.04 -5.80
C GLN A 185 -9.76 7.87 -6.71
N TYR A 186 -10.61 8.04 -7.70
CA TYR A 186 -10.73 7.14 -8.83
C TYR A 186 -10.46 7.85 -10.15
N GLU A 187 -9.95 7.10 -11.11
CA GLU A 187 -9.60 7.61 -12.42
C GLU A 187 -10.81 7.60 -13.33
N ILE A 188 -11.36 8.77 -13.62
CA ILE A 188 -12.46 8.91 -14.57
C ILE A 188 -12.00 8.91 -16.02
N GLY A 189 -10.72 9.18 -16.26
CA GLY A 189 -10.04 9.04 -17.55
C GLY A 189 -9.50 7.64 -17.79
N GLU A 190 -10.02 6.62 -17.09
CA GLU A 190 -9.61 5.21 -17.27
C GLU A 190 -9.67 4.81 -18.75
N VAL A 191 -8.59 4.18 -19.20
CA VAL A 191 -8.48 3.72 -20.58
C VAL A 191 -9.54 2.67 -20.87
N ASN A 192 -10.31 2.88 -21.93
CA ASN A 192 -11.38 1.99 -22.35
C ASN A 192 -10.94 1.09 -23.50
N ILE A 193 -11.10 -0.22 -23.32
CA ILE A 193 -10.89 -1.23 -24.37
C ILE A 193 -12.19 -1.96 -24.72
N PHE A 194 -13.29 -1.63 -24.05
CA PHE A 194 -14.57 -2.35 -24.14
C PHE A 194 -15.60 -1.58 -24.95
N GLY A 195 -16.40 -2.30 -25.73
CA GLY A 195 -17.53 -1.72 -26.46
C GLY A 195 -17.15 -0.79 -27.62
N ASN A 196 -15.86 -0.68 -27.94
CA ASN A 196 -15.35 0.15 -29.03
C ASN A 196 -14.70 -0.66 -30.16
N GLY A 197 -14.61 -1.98 -30.04
CA GLY A 197 -13.98 -2.88 -31.02
C GLY A 197 -12.48 -3.09 -30.84
N PHE A 198 -11.80 -2.31 -29.98
CA PHE A 198 -10.36 -2.42 -29.78
C PHE A 198 -9.93 -3.76 -29.19
N LEU A 199 -10.69 -4.30 -28.23
CA LEU A 199 -10.36 -5.59 -27.62
C LEU A 199 -10.34 -6.73 -28.65
N ASP A 200 -11.24 -6.71 -29.62
CA ASP A 200 -11.30 -7.71 -30.70
C ASP A 200 -10.15 -7.52 -31.70
N GLU A 201 -9.80 -6.27 -32.01
CA GLU A 201 -8.62 -5.96 -32.82
C GLU A 201 -7.32 -6.41 -32.11
N PHE A 202 -7.23 -6.20 -30.79
CA PHE A 202 -6.08 -6.67 -30.03
C PHE A 202 -5.95 -8.19 -30.04
N LYS A 203 -7.05 -8.93 -29.87
CA LYS A 203 -7.07 -10.40 -30.01
C LYS A 203 -6.67 -10.84 -31.42
N SER A 204 -7.08 -10.08 -32.43
CA SER A 204 -6.67 -10.30 -33.80
C SER A 204 -5.16 -10.11 -33.98
N ALA A 205 -4.58 -9.10 -33.34
CA ALA A 205 -3.11 -8.90 -33.35
C ALA A 205 -2.38 -10.06 -32.64
N GLN A 206 -2.93 -10.59 -31.55
CA GLN A 206 -2.37 -11.80 -30.92
C GLN A 206 -2.42 -13.02 -31.85
N ASN A 207 -3.54 -13.22 -32.53
CA ASN A 207 -3.66 -14.30 -33.49
C ASN A 207 -2.71 -14.13 -34.69
N ASN A 208 -2.57 -12.91 -35.21
CA ASN A 208 -1.61 -12.59 -36.26
C ASN A 208 -0.18 -12.92 -35.84
N LEU A 209 0.21 -12.54 -34.61
CA LEU A 209 1.52 -12.85 -34.06
C LEU A 209 1.73 -14.36 -33.90
N ARG A 210 0.70 -15.11 -33.47
CA ARG A 210 0.76 -16.57 -33.36
C ARG A 210 0.97 -17.24 -34.70
N ILE A 211 0.23 -16.81 -35.74
CA ILE A 211 0.38 -17.30 -37.13
C ILE A 211 1.78 -16.96 -37.66
N PHE A 212 2.24 -15.74 -37.43
CA PHE A 212 3.57 -15.32 -37.86
C PHE A 212 4.68 -16.17 -37.23
N ARG A 213 4.59 -16.49 -35.95
CA ARG A 213 5.52 -17.38 -35.24
C ARG A 213 5.55 -18.80 -35.80
N GLN A 214 4.42 -19.33 -36.22
CA GLN A 214 4.34 -20.66 -36.81
C GLN A 214 5.08 -20.69 -38.16
N ALA A 215 4.97 -19.62 -38.94
CA ALA A 215 5.67 -19.48 -40.23
C ALA A 215 7.15 -19.06 -40.07
N ASN A 216 7.53 -18.44 -38.96
CA ASN A 216 8.87 -17.88 -38.72
C ASN A 216 9.41 -18.37 -37.37
N PRO A 217 10.04 -19.57 -37.31
CA PRO A 217 10.47 -20.20 -36.05
C PRO A 217 11.49 -19.41 -35.23
N ASN A 218 12.16 -18.40 -35.81
CA ASN A 218 13.09 -17.52 -35.08
C ASN A 218 12.38 -16.38 -34.31
N CYS A 219 11.10 -16.12 -34.58
CA CYS A 219 10.33 -15.16 -33.84
C CYS A 219 10.07 -15.64 -32.40
N GLY A 220 10.59 -14.93 -31.43
CA GLY A 220 10.42 -15.23 -30.01
C GLY A 220 11.50 -16.14 -29.39
N LYS A 221 12.43 -16.72 -30.18
CA LYS A 221 13.53 -17.53 -29.61
C LYS A 221 14.70 -16.69 -29.11
N THR A 222 15.03 -15.62 -29.82
CA THR A 222 16.14 -14.71 -29.51
C THR A 222 15.66 -13.28 -29.25
N GLY A 223 14.38 -13.11 -28.92
CA GLY A 223 13.70 -11.83 -28.80
C GLY A 223 12.69 -11.58 -29.95
N PHE A 224 12.08 -10.41 -29.97
CA PHE A 224 11.01 -10.08 -30.90
C PHE A 224 11.46 -9.33 -32.17
N ALA A 225 12.76 -9.11 -32.35
CA ALA A 225 13.26 -8.27 -33.46
C ALA A 225 12.87 -8.77 -34.87
N ALA A 226 12.60 -10.07 -35.00
CA ALA A 226 12.16 -10.68 -36.26
C ALA A 226 10.65 -10.98 -36.28
N CYS A 227 9.87 -10.43 -35.39
CA CYS A 227 8.43 -10.71 -35.27
C CYS A 227 7.58 -9.62 -35.91
N ASN A 228 6.37 -9.99 -36.33
CA ASN A 228 5.38 -9.09 -36.87
C ASN A 228 3.98 -9.51 -36.34
N TYR A 229 3.22 -8.55 -35.85
CA TYR A 229 1.83 -8.75 -35.40
C TYR A 229 0.81 -8.16 -36.38
N GLY A 230 1.28 -7.42 -37.38
CA GLY A 230 0.45 -6.91 -38.45
C GLY A 230 -0.02 -8.00 -39.41
N ASN A 231 -0.80 -7.60 -40.40
CA ASN A 231 -1.15 -8.49 -41.50
C ASN A 231 0.01 -8.57 -42.49
N SER A 232 0.71 -9.71 -42.52
CA SER A 232 1.80 -10.00 -43.44
C SER A 232 1.37 -10.93 -44.57
N SER A 233 0.09 -10.99 -44.88
CA SER A 233 -0.52 -11.81 -45.94
C SER A 233 -0.41 -13.33 -45.72
N LEU A 234 -0.14 -13.77 -44.48
CA LEU A 234 -0.23 -15.18 -44.13
C LEU A 234 -1.70 -15.60 -43.94
N ALA A 235 -2.02 -16.82 -44.36
CA ALA A 235 -3.38 -17.33 -44.26
C ALA A 235 -3.90 -17.28 -42.82
N GLY A 236 -5.06 -16.69 -42.63
CA GLY A 236 -5.70 -16.53 -41.29
C GLY A 236 -5.33 -15.26 -40.54
N GLN A 237 -4.42 -14.46 -41.06
CA GLN A 237 -4.17 -13.12 -40.50
C GLN A 237 -5.24 -12.13 -41.00
N VAL A 238 -5.53 -11.14 -40.16
CA VAL A 238 -6.52 -10.09 -40.45
C VAL A 238 -5.93 -8.70 -40.26
N ALA A 239 -6.56 -7.70 -40.85
CA ALA A 239 -6.16 -6.31 -40.69
C ALA A 239 -6.44 -5.84 -39.25
N ILE A 240 -5.52 -5.04 -38.71
CA ILE A 240 -5.59 -4.40 -37.38
C ILE A 240 -5.32 -2.90 -37.56
N PRO A 241 -6.27 -2.14 -38.09
CA PRO A 241 -6.04 -0.78 -38.57
C PRO A 241 -5.66 0.19 -37.46
N ILE A 242 -6.25 0.09 -36.25
CA ILE A 242 -5.97 0.98 -35.13
C ILE A 242 -4.52 0.79 -34.66
N ILE A 243 -4.14 -0.45 -34.37
CA ILE A 243 -2.80 -0.77 -33.86
C ILE A 243 -1.72 -0.45 -34.90
N ASN A 244 -1.93 -0.84 -36.13
CA ASN A 244 -0.96 -0.57 -37.21
C ASN A 244 -0.78 0.93 -37.48
N THR A 245 -1.85 1.72 -37.51
CA THR A 245 -1.77 3.16 -37.76
C THR A 245 -1.09 3.90 -36.61
N ALA A 246 -1.39 3.51 -35.40
CA ALA A 246 -0.84 4.18 -34.22
C ALA A 246 0.58 3.75 -33.85
N LEU A 247 0.95 2.48 -34.09
CA LEU A 247 2.15 1.84 -33.52
C LEU A 247 3.01 1.12 -34.57
N GLY A 248 2.51 0.96 -35.78
CA GLY A 248 3.15 0.13 -36.80
C GLY A 248 2.90 -1.36 -36.59
N SER A 249 3.60 -2.23 -37.32
CA SER A 249 3.37 -3.68 -37.34
C SER A 249 4.45 -4.51 -36.62
N ALA A 250 5.53 -3.88 -36.16
CA ALA A 250 6.70 -4.55 -35.61
C ALA A 250 7.36 -3.78 -34.44
N ASP A 251 6.65 -2.83 -33.82
CA ASP A 251 7.16 -2.14 -32.60
C ASP A 251 7.41 -3.13 -31.47
N LEU A 252 8.64 -3.18 -30.97
CA LEU A 252 9.11 -4.19 -30.03
C LEU A 252 8.35 -4.14 -28.69
N THR A 253 8.04 -2.93 -28.23
CA THR A 253 7.29 -2.73 -26.96
C THR A 253 5.86 -3.25 -27.11
N THR A 254 5.24 -2.94 -28.25
CA THR A 254 3.89 -3.39 -28.60
C THR A 254 3.84 -4.91 -28.81
N LEU A 255 4.82 -5.48 -29.49
CA LEU A 255 4.98 -6.94 -29.64
C LEU A 255 4.97 -7.65 -28.30
N THR A 256 5.79 -7.15 -27.38
CA THR A 256 5.85 -7.69 -26.01
C THR A 256 4.50 -7.60 -25.30
N SER A 257 3.80 -6.47 -25.44
CA SER A 257 2.49 -6.27 -24.80
C SER A 257 1.40 -7.14 -25.43
N ILE A 258 1.42 -7.33 -26.76
CA ILE A 258 0.50 -8.21 -27.49
C ILE A 258 0.70 -9.67 -27.04
N ASP A 259 1.95 -10.13 -27.01
CA ASP A 259 2.29 -11.47 -26.54
C ASP A 259 1.80 -11.75 -25.12
N ARG A 260 1.92 -10.76 -24.24
CA ARG A 260 1.54 -10.82 -22.83
C ARG A 260 0.06 -10.59 -22.56
N GLY A 261 -0.77 -10.31 -23.58
CA GLY A 261 -2.19 -10.05 -23.40
C GLY A 261 -2.53 -8.67 -22.80
N GLU A 262 -1.58 -7.73 -22.83
CA GLU A 262 -1.70 -6.42 -22.17
C GLU A 262 -2.47 -5.40 -23.03
N ALA A 263 -3.75 -5.68 -23.30
CA ALA A 263 -4.61 -4.82 -24.12
C ALA A 263 -4.75 -3.41 -23.53
N GLY A 264 -4.87 -3.31 -22.22
CA GLY A 264 -4.94 -2.01 -21.52
C GLY A 264 -3.65 -1.21 -21.69
N ARG A 265 -2.47 -1.84 -21.64
CA ARG A 265 -1.18 -1.18 -21.89
C ARG A 265 -1.09 -0.60 -23.30
N VAL A 266 -1.46 -1.39 -24.31
CA VAL A 266 -1.43 -0.95 -25.71
C VAL A 266 -2.41 0.20 -25.93
N ALA A 267 -3.64 0.08 -25.44
CA ALA A 267 -4.62 1.16 -25.49
C ALA A 267 -4.14 2.44 -24.79
N ALA A 268 -3.55 2.30 -23.59
CA ALA A 268 -2.98 3.44 -22.86
C ALA A 268 -1.84 4.11 -23.62
N SER A 269 -0.96 3.33 -24.24
CA SER A 269 0.16 3.85 -25.03
C SER A 269 -0.29 4.64 -26.25
N ILE A 270 -1.45 4.32 -26.80
CA ILE A 270 -2.08 5.08 -27.89
C ILE A 270 -2.79 6.30 -27.31
N ALA A 271 -3.67 6.11 -26.36
CA ALA A 271 -4.53 7.16 -25.80
C ALA A 271 -3.74 8.31 -25.15
N GLN A 272 -2.60 8.02 -24.51
CA GLN A 272 -1.75 9.01 -23.83
C GLN A 272 -0.75 9.71 -24.78
N ASN A 273 -0.76 9.40 -26.06
CA ASN A 273 0.18 9.97 -27.00
C ASN A 273 -0.55 10.75 -28.10
N VAL A 274 -0.39 12.08 -28.07
CA VAL A 274 -1.06 13.00 -29.02
C VAL A 274 -0.72 12.67 -30.48
N THR A 275 0.52 12.32 -30.78
CA THR A 275 0.94 12.00 -32.15
C THR A 275 0.22 10.74 -32.65
N ARG A 276 0.16 9.69 -31.83
CA ARG A 276 -0.54 8.44 -32.16
C ARG A 276 -2.04 8.65 -32.39
N MET A 277 -2.66 9.42 -31.50
CA MET A 277 -4.09 9.77 -31.65
C MET A 277 -4.34 10.61 -32.91
N ASN A 278 -3.49 11.59 -33.20
CA ASN A 278 -3.59 12.38 -34.45
C ASN A 278 -3.42 11.52 -35.69
N SER A 279 -2.51 10.53 -35.67
CA SER A 279 -2.38 9.58 -36.76
C SER A 279 -3.65 8.78 -37.01
N LEU A 280 -4.34 8.34 -35.96
CA LEU A 280 -5.64 7.66 -36.06
C LEU A 280 -6.75 8.56 -36.63
N ILE A 281 -6.78 9.81 -36.22
CA ILE A 281 -7.77 10.80 -36.67
C ILE A 281 -7.56 11.22 -38.10
N SER A 282 -6.30 11.32 -38.53
CA SER A 282 -5.93 11.77 -39.89
C SER A 282 -6.02 10.66 -40.94
N ASN A 283 -5.96 9.40 -40.55
CA ASN A 283 -6.06 8.28 -41.50
C ASN A 283 -7.54 7.96 -41.79
N PRO A 284 -7.98 7.97 -43.06
CA PRO A 284 -9.40 7.79 -43.40
C PRO A 284 -10.01 6.46 -42.91
N VAL A 285 -9.24 5.39 -42.89
CA VAL A 285 -9.70 4.06 -42.42
C VAL A 285 -9.95 4.07 -40.93
N THR A 286 -8.99 4.57 -40.13
CA THR A 286 -9.12 4.61 -38.66
C THR A 286 -10.04 5.74 -38.22
N ALA A 287 -10.11 6.87 -38.92
CA ALA A 287 -11.06 7.94 -38.61
C ALA A 287 -12.52 7.45 -38.64
N ALA A 288 -12.87 6.59 -39.59
CA ALA A 288 -14.20 5.98 -39.63
C ALA A 288 -14.51 5.11 -38.38
N ILE A 289 -13.46 4.52 -37.76
CA ILE A 289 -13.58 3.70 -36.54
C ILE A 289 -13.61 4.55 -35.28
N VAL A 290 -12.64 5.47 -35.13
CA VAL A 290 -12.49 6.31 -33.92
C VAL A 290 -13.50 7.46 -33.86
N LYS A 291 -14.23 7.73 -34.95
CA LYS A 291 -15.31 8.73 -35.04
C LYS A 291 -14.90 10.08 -34.45
N PRO A 292 -13.91 10.77 -35.02
CA PRO A 292 -13.47 12.04 -34.47
C PRO A 292 -14.55 13.12 -34.65
N VAL A 293 -14.60 14.06 -33.71
CA VAL A 293 -15.47 15.23 -33.75
C VAL A 293 -14.62 16.49 -33.77
N THR A 294 -14.93 17.41 -34.67
CA THR A 294 -14.25 18.70 -34.77
C THR A 294 -15.04 19.75 -34.02
N LEU A 295 -14.39 20.43 -33.10
CA LEU A 295 -14.97 21.46 -32.23
C LEU A 295 -14.18 22.76 -32.38
N ALA A 296 -14.82 23.91 -32.11
CA ALA A 296 -14.08 25.16 -31.98
C ALA A 296 -13.01 25.04 -30.88
N ASP A 297 -11.81 25.54 -31.16
CA ASP A 297 -10.75 25.59 -30.15
C ASP A 297 -11.07 26.70 -29.14
N PRO A 298 -11.26 26.35 -27.89
CA PRO A 298 -11.60 27.33 -26.87
C PRO A 298 -10.46 28.29 -26.53
N ASN A 299 -9.24 27.89 -26.80
CA ASN A 299 -8.05 28.66 -26.45
C ASN A 299 -7.56 29.55 -27.59
N ASN A 300 -8.00 29.25 -28.82
CA ASN A 300 -7.60 29.96 -30.03
C ASN A 300 -8.86 30.28 -30.85
N PRO A 301 -9.50 31.44 -30.61
CA PRO A 301 -10.68 31.83 -31.37
C PRO A 301 -10.45 31.74 -32.89
N GLY A 302 -11.37 31.09 -33.59
CA GLY A 302 -11.26 30.84 -35.03
C GLY A 302 -10.51 29.59 -35.43
N GLN A 303 -9.89 28.86 -34.49
CA GLN A 303 -9.29 27.57 -34.70
C GLN A 303 -10.24 26.44 -34.30
N SER A 304 -9.94 25.22 -34.76
CA SER A 304 -10.68 24.02 -34.44
C SER A 304 -9.75 22.93 -33.89
N ILE A 305 -10.26 22.13 -32.96
CA ILE A 305 -9.59 20.91 -32.47
C ILE A 305 -10.41 19.69 -32.83
N THR A 306 -9.75 18.61 -33.17
CA THR A 306 -10.39 17.33 -33.48
C THR A 306 -10.07 16.33 -32.38
N LEU A 307 -11.10 15.72 -31.79
CA LEU A 307 -11.02 14.81 -30.64
C LEU A 307 -11.72 13.49 -30.95
N SER A 308 -11.36 12.45 -30.20
CA SER A 308 -12.06 11.17 -30.21
C SER A 308 -12.15 10.60 -28.79
N ASN A 309 -13.27 9.92 -28.49
CA ASN A 309 -13.48 9.21 -27.23
C ASN A 309 -13.24 7.70 -27.35
N TYR A 310 -12.57 7.25 -28.38
CA TYR A 310 -12.41 5.83 -28.66
C TYR A 310 -11.79 5.04 -27.49
N PHE A 311 -10.74 5.59 -26.87
CA PHE A 311 -10.05 4.95 -25.74
C PHE A 311 -10.41 5.51 -24.38
N VAL A 312 -11.13 6.62 -24.31
CA VAL A 312 -11.44 7.29 -23.05
C VAL A 312 -12.92 7.67 -22.99
N ALA A 313 -13.49 7.60 -21.82
CA ALA A 313 -14.90 7.92 -21.64
C ALA A 313 -15.20 9.40 -21.87
N ASN A 314 -14.25 10.29 -21.60
CA ASN A 314 -14.39 11.74 -21.79
C ASN A 314 -13.21 12.29 -22.59
N PRO A 315 -13.41 12.62 -23.89
CA PRO A 315 -12.33 13.07 -24.77
C PRO A 315 -11.78 14.45 -24.42
N ARG A 316 -12.50 15.26 -23.68
CA ARG A 316 -12.05 16.58 -23.20
C ARG A 316 -11.26 16.50 -21.90
N SER A 317 -11.21 15.33 -21.30
CA SER A 317 -10.42 15.04 -20.13
C SER A 317 -9.11 14.35 -20.53
N PRO A 318 -7.97 14.73 -19.96
CA PRO A 318 -6.77 13.92 -20.05
C PRO A 318 -7.02 12.50 -19.56
N THR A 319 -6.24 11.55 -20.06
CA THR A 319 -6.31 10.14 -19.64
C THR A 319 -5.98 9.90 -18.16
N ASN A 320 -5.39 10.88 -17.48
CA ASN A 320 -5.09 10.85 -16.06
C ASN A 320 -6.01 11.80 -15.27
N SER A 321 -7.30 11.69 -15.46
CA SER A 321 -8.29 12.52 -14.76
C SER A 321 -8.80 11.82 -13.52
N TRP A 322 -8.59 12.44 -12.38
CA TRP A 322 -8.86 11.91 -11.05
C TRP A 322 -9.92 12.70 -10.34
N LEU A 323 -10.89 12.02 -9.76
CA LEU A 323 -11.89 12.62 -8.91
C LEU A 323 -11.75 12.11 -7.48
N MET A 324 -11.59 13.01 -6.53
CA MET A 324 -11.69 12.70 -5.11
C MET A 324 -13.15 12.62 -4.68
N ASP A 325 -13.55 11.47 -4.16
CA ASP A 325 -14.93 11.20 -3.78
C ASP A 325 -14.99 10.32 -2.52
N ASN A 326 -16.17 10.09 -2.00
CA ASN A 326 -16.48 9.30 -0.81
C ASN A 326 -16.59 7.79 -1.09
N ILE A 327 -15.57 7.19 -1.70
CA ILE A 327 -15.57 5.79 -2.16
C ILE A 327 -14.94 4.80 -1.18
N GLY A 328 -14.29 5.29 -0.12
CA GLY A 328 -13.53 4.47 0.80
C GLY A 328 -14.37 3.83 1.90
N GLU A 329 -14.08 2.56 2.18
CA GLU A 329 -14.67 1.80 3.28
C GLU A 329 -13.60 0.96 3.99
N ALA A 330 -13.69 0.84 5.31
CA ALA A 330 -12.86 -0.06 6.09
C ALA A 330 -13.64 -0.65 7.26
N ASN A 331 -13.30 -1.89 7.61
CA ASN A 331 -13.85 -2.57 8.77
C ASN A 331 -12.70 -3.12 9.61
N TYR A 332 -12.84 -3.03 10.93
CA TYR A 332 -11.92 -3.63 11.89
C TYR A 332 -12.71 -4.36 12.97
N HIS A 333 -12.31 -5.58 13.29
CA HIS A 333 -12.87 -6.36 14.39
C HIS A 333 -11.73 -6.98 15.18
N ALA A 334 -11.79 -6.86 16.51
CA ALA A 334 -10.78 -7.41 17.39
C ALA A 334 -11.37 -7.98 18.67
N LEU A 335 -10.82 -9.10 19.11
CA LEU A 335 -10.89 -9.59 20.47
C LEU A 335 -9.60 -9.21 21.18
N GLN A 336 -9.70 -8.48 22.28
CA GLN A 336 -8.58 -8.06 23.10
C GLN A 336 -8.71 -8.72 24.47
N VAL A 337 -7.62 -9.32 24.93
CA VAL A 337 -7.53 -9.92 26.26
C VAL A 337 -6.38 -9.28 26.98
N GLU A 338 -6.63 -8.74 28.17
CA GLU A 338 -5.64 -8.08 28.98
C GLU A 338 -5.62 -8.66 30.39
N LEU A 339 -4.44 -9.06 30.85
CA LEU A 339 -4.19 -9.50 32.21
C LEU A 339 -3.27 -8.50 32.89
N ARG A 340 -3.69 -7.97 34.03
CA ARG A 340 -2.88 -7.06 34.84
C ARG A 340 -2.76 -7.61 36.27
N ARG A 341 -1.54 -7.69 36.74
CA ARG A 341 -1.24 -7.96 38.16
C ARG A 341 -0.38 -6.83 38.70
N ARG A 342 -0.85 -6.20 39.76
CA ARG A 342 -0.06 -5.21 40.49
C ARG A 342 1.12 -5.89 41.20
N LEU A 343 2.16 -5.11 41.51
CA LEU A 343 3.31 -5.63 42.22
C LEU A 343 2.84 -6.17 43.59
N SER A 344 2.87 -7.47 43.71
CA SER A 344 2.49 -8.19 44.90
C SER A 344 3.39 -9.40 45.07
N LYS A 345 3.94 -9.58 46.27
CA LYS A 345 4.90 -10.64 46.58
C LYS A 345 6.08 -10.69 45.59
N GLY A 346 6.55 -9.50 45.17
CA GLY A 346 7.70 -9.37 44.26
C GLY A 346 7.38 -9.59 42.78
N LEU A 347 6.12 -9.80 42.39
CA LEU A 347 5.77 -10.04 40.97
C LEU A 347 4.75 -9.04 40.47
N LEU A 348 5.12 -8.25 39.44
CA LEU A 348 4.23 -7.48 38.59
C LEU A 348 4.17 -8.15 37.23
N VAL A 349 2.98 -8.26 36.63
CA VAL A 349 2.78 -8.81 35.30
C VAL A 349 1.70 -7.99 34.59
N GLN A 350 1.97 -7.63 33.36
CA GLN A 350 0.99 -7.10 32.44
C GLN A 350 1.12 -7.82 31.09
N GLY A 351 0.01 -8.32 30.57
CA GLY A 351 -0.03 -8.97 29.30
C GLY A 351 -1.25 -8.54 28.50
N SER A 352 -1.09 -8.27 27.24
CA SER A 352 -2.19 -7.98 26.31
C SER A 352 -2.05 -8.81 25.05
N TYR A 353 -3.15 -9.44 24.67
CA TYR A 353 -3.26 -10.20 23.42
C TYR A 353 -4.40 -9.64 22.60
N VAL A 354 -4.15 -9.45 21.31
CA VAL A 354 -5.13 -8.98 20.33
C VAL A 354 -5.23 -9.99 19.19
N TRP A 355 -6.44 -10.42 18.92
CA TRP A 355 -6.78 -11.17 17.73
C TRP A 355 -7.70 -10.29 16.87
N SER A 356 -7.28 -9.93 15.66
CA SER A 356 -7.98 -8.94 14.86
C SER A 356 -8.04 -9.28 13.38
N LYS A 357 -8.98 -8.61 12.68
CA LYS A 357 -9.10 -8.59 11.24
C LYS A 357 -9.45 -7.20 10.76
N SER A 358 -8.69 -6.69 9.83
CA SER A 358 -8.96 -5.45 9.13
C SER A 358 -9.17 -5.69 7.64
N MET A 359 -10.24 -5.10 7.09
CA MET A 359 -10.54 -5.14 5.66
C MET A 359 -10.83 -3.74 5.16
N SER A 360 -10.39 -3.43 3.95
CA SER A 360 -10.67 -2.14 3.32
C SER A 360 -10.68 -2.27 1.80
N ASN A 361 -11.22 -1.27 1.12
CA ASN A 361 -11.01 -1.06 -0.31
C ASN A 361 -9.92 -0.02 -0.58
N THR A 362 -9.17 0.37 0.46
CA THR A 362 -8.17 1.42 0.46
C THR A 362 -6.78 0.82 0.20
N PHE A 363 -6.46 0.56 -1.05
CA PHE A 363 -5.11 0.19 -1.43
C PHE A 363 -4.37 1.39 -1.98
N ASN A 364 -3.38 1.85 -1.25
CA ASN A 364 -2.45 2.84 -1.77
C ASN A 364 -1.30 2.14 -2.49
N GLN A 365 -1.23 2.28 -3.80
CA GLN A 365 -0.15 1.73 -4.63
C GLN A 365 1.03 2.70 -4.81
N SER A 366 0.90 3.97 -4.50
CA SER A 366 1.86 4.97 -4.94
C SER A 366 2.32 5.98 -3.91
N GLY A 367 2.27 5.66 -2.62
CA GLY A 367 2.85 6.57 -1.60
C GLY A 367 2.18 7.94 -1.46
N ALA A 368 1.13 8.23 -2.19
CA ALA A 368 0.26 9.36 -1.89
C ALA A 368 -0.39 9.10 -0.54
N ALA A 369 -0.18 9.98 0.40
CA ALA A 369 -0.46 9.75 1.81
C ALA A 369 -1.93 9.38 2.10
N ASP A 370 -2.87 9.65 1.18
CA ASP A 370 -4.27 9.68 1.53
C ASP A 370 -5.21 9.22 0.39
N GLY A 371 -4.68 8.56 -0.65
CA GLY A 371 -5.47 8.19 -1.82
C GLY A 371 -5.87 6.72 -1.88
N ILE A 372 -7.16 6.43 -1.84
CA ILE A 372 -7.73 5.18 -2.31
C ILE A 372 -7.76 5.27 -3.84
N THR A 373 -7.04 4.37 -4.50
CA THR A 373 -7.07 4.31 -5.96
C THR A 373 -7.59 2.94 -6.37
N PRO A 374 -8.83 2.83 -6.84
CA PRO A 374 -9.37 1.58 -7.36
C PRO A 374 -8.59 1.10 -8.58
N THR A 375 -8.53 -0.21 -8.77
CA THR A 375 -7.98 -0.82 -10.00
C THR A 375 -8.81 -0.43 -11.22
N THR A 376 -10.12 -0.31 -11.04
CA THR A 376 -11.05 0.18 -12.06
C THR A 376 -12.24 0.88 -11.39
N PHE A 377 -12.76 1.93 -12.01
CA PHE A 377 -14.00 2.56 -11.56
C PHE A 377 -15.25 1.76 -11.97
N ARG A 378 -15.10 0.79 -12.87
CA ARG A 378 -16.20 -0.07 -13.34
C ARG A 378 -16.67 -1.05 -12.26
N ASP A 379 -15.76 -1.45 -11.36
CA ASP A 379 -16.05 -2.31 -10.21
C ASP A 379 -15.21 -1.89 -9.01
N LEU A 380 -15.75 -1.01 -8.19
CA LEU A 380 -15.10 -0.57 -6.95
C LEU A 380 -14.97 -1.70 -5.92
N SER A 381 -15.79 -2.75 -6.03
CA SER A 381 -15.75 -3.89 -5.11
C SER A 381 -14.52 -4.78 -5.31
N PHE A 382 -13.91 -4.76 -6.49
CA PHE A 382 -12.69 -5.52 -6.80
C PHE A 382 -11.56 -5.22 -5.81
N ASN A 383 -11.49 -4.00 -5.32
CA ASN A 383 -10.43 -3.59 -4.39
C ASN A 383 -10.72 -3.95 -2.93
N ARG A 384 -11.91 -4.48 -2.61
CA ARG A 384 -12.24 -4.85 -1.23
C ARG A 384 -11.47 -6.09 -0.80
N SER A 385 -10.53 -5.91 0.11
CA SER A 385 -9.58 -6.94 0.51
C SER A 385 -9.07 -6.73 1.93
N ILE A 386 -8.10 -7.52 2.33
CA ILE A 386 -7.40 -7.36 3.60
C ILE A 386 -6.69 -6.00 3.60
N ALA A 387 -6.83 -5.24 4.69
CA ALA A 387 -6.17 -3.95 4.82
C ALA A 387 -4.63 -4.11 4.87
N PRO A 388 -3.85 -3.19 4.28
CA PRO A 388 -2.39 -3.33 4.17
C PRO A 388 -1.64 -3.49 5.49
N ARG A 389 -2.22 -3.01 6.58
CA ARG A 389 -1.63 -3.07 7.93
C ARG A 389 -2.35 -4.07 8.85
N ASP A 390 -3.11 -5.00 8.28
CA ASP A 390 -3.76 -6.05 9.07
C ASP A 390 -2.70 -6.88 9.81
N ALA A 391 -2.86 -7.00 11.12
CA ALA A 391 -2.06 -7.88 11.97
C ALA A 391 -3.01 -8.79 12.72
N ARG A 392 -3.00 -10.09 12.37
CA ARG A 392 -3.95 -11.06 12.91
C ARG A 392 -3.80 -11.28 14.40
N HIS A 393 -2.58 -11.34 14.88
CA HIS A 393 -2.23 -11.64 16.24
C HIS A 393 -1.17 -10.69 16.74
N GLY A 394 -1.38 -10.14 17.92
CA GLY A 394 -0.41 -9.32 18.64
C GLY A 394 -0.39 -9.67 20.11
N LEU A 395 0.78 -10.01 20.64
CA LEU A 395 1.02 -10.26 22.05
C LEU A 395 2.06 -9.26 22.55
N LYS A 396 1.72 -8.55 23.63
CA LYS A 396 2.66 -7.76 24.42
C LYS A 396 2.61 -8.25 25.85
N PHE A 397 3.76 -8.45 26.41
CA PHE A 397 3.88 -8.97 27.76
C PHE A 397 5.06 -8.30 28.44
N ASP A 398 4.85 -7.77 29.64
CA ASP A 398 5.88 -7.19 30.47
C ASP A 398 5.77 -7.67 31.91
N TRP A 399 6.91 -7.80 32.57
CA TRP A 399 6.97 -8.22 33.94
C TRP A 399 8.14 -7.59 34.69
N ILE A 400 7.97 -7.52 36.00
CA ILE A 400 9.00 -7.25 36.96
C ILE A 400 8.93 -8.35 38.02
N TYR A 401 10.03 -9.06 38.22
CA TYR A 401 10.13 -10.10 39.24
C TYR A 401 11.31 -9.82 40.16
N GLU A 402 10.99 -9.46 41.39
CA GLU A 402 11.96 -9.37 42.49
C GLU A 402 12.25 -10.78 42.98
N LEU A 403 13.49 -11.22 42.90
CA LEU A 403 13.87 -12.56 43.32
C LEU A 403 13.64 -12.70 44.83
N PRO A 404 13.03 -13.80 45.30
CA PRO A 404 12.57 -13.96 46.69
C PRO A 404 13.72 -14.39 47.62
N PHE A 405 14.87 -13.72 47.51
CA PHE A 405 16.04 -13.97 48.36
C PHE A 405 16.33 -12.77 49.27
N GLY A 406 16.75 -13.03 50.53
CA GLY A 406 17.19 -12.03 51.48
C GLY A 406 16.25 -11.78 52.66
N PRO A 407 16.52 -10.78 53.50
CA PRO A 407 15.74 -10.48 54.69
C PRO A 407 14.27 -10.25 54.39
N GLY A 408 13.37 -10.91 55.13
CA GLY A 408 11.91 -10.79 54.95
C GLY A 408 11.40 -11.44 53.64
N ARG A 409 12.21 -12.18 52.94
CA ARG A 409 11.84 -12.93 51.71
C ARG A 409 11.70 -14.43 51.99
N ARG A 410 11.18 -15.19 51.01
CA ARG A 410 10.88 -16.62 51.18
C ARG A 410 12.13 -17.47 51.39
N PHE A 411 13.26 -17.07 50.85
CA PHE A 411 14.49 -17.82 50.88
C PHE A 411 15.64 -16.96 51.41
N LEU A 412 16.56 -17.55 52.16
CA LEU A 412 17.75 -16.90 52.72
C LEU A 412 17.39 -15.67 53.62
N ASP A 413 16.33 -15.79 54.39
CA ASP A 413 15.97 -14.81 55.42
C ASP A 413 17.04 -14.68 56.48
N SER A 414 17.65 -15.79 56.85
CA SER A 414 18.82 -15.92 57.76
C SER A 414 19.96 -16.69 57.08
N GLY A 415 21.19 -16.44 57.49
CA GLY A 415 22.38 -17.15 56.93
C GLY A 415 23.62 -16.25 56.86
N PRO A 416 24.76 -16.78 56.33
CA PRO A 416 25.99 -16.03 56.20
C PRO A 416 25.78 -14.71 55.41
N ALA A 417 26.27 -13.62 55.99
CA ALA A 417 26.04 -12.27 55.40
C ALA A 417 26.50 -12.14 53.96
N VAL A 418 27.60 -12.77 53.59
CA VAL A 418 28.13 -12.74 52.20
C VAL A 418 27.15 -13.38 51.22
N ILE A 419 26.63 -14.58 51.53
CA ILE A 419 25.71 -15.31 50.66
C ILE A 419 24.40 -14.50 50.53
N ARG A 420 23.90 -14.00 51.65
CA ARG A 420 22.69 -13.20 51.68
C ARG A 420 22.84 -11.92 50.87
N LYS A 421 23.88 -11.13 51.08
CA LYS A 421 24.17 -9.89 50.34
C LYS A 421 24.37 -10.13 48.82
N THR A 422 24.94 -11.27 48.45
CA THR A 422 25.13 -11.63 47.03
C THR A 422 23.80 -11.95 46.34
N LEU A 423 22.86 -12.61 47.04
CA LEU A 423 21.62 -13.10 46.42
C LEU A 423 20.40 -12.19 46.66
N GLU A 424 20.43 -11.30 47.67
CA GLU A 424 19.35 -10.32 47.87
C GLU A 424 19.31 -9.21 46.81
N GLY A 425 18.16 -8.54 46.64
CA GLY A 425 18.04 -7.33 45.81
C GLY A 425 18.19 -7.51 44.30
N TRP A 426 18.05 -8.75 43.81
CA TRP A 426 17.98 -9.01 42.39
C TRP A 426 16.57 -8.84 41.86
N GLN A 427 16.47 -8.19 40.70
CA GLN A 427 15.23 -8.00 39.95
C GLN A 427 15.44 -8.44 38.51
N PHE A 428 14.57 -9.30 38.02
CA PHE A 428 14.51 -9.70 36.63
C PHE A 428 13.27 -9.08 36.00
N SER A 429 13.43 -8.34 34.90
CA SER A 429 12.34 -7.72 34.18
C SER A 429 12.49 -7.91 32.69
N GLY A 430 11.39 -7.79 31.98
CA GLY A 430 11.44 -7.90 30.53
C GLY A 430 10.18 -7.39 29.87
N VAL A 431 10.34 -7.13 28.57
CA VAL A 431 9.26 -6.81 27.64
C VAL A 431 9.35 -7.75 26.46
N VAL A 432 8.24 -8.41 26.16
CA VAL A 432 8.11 -9.30 25.01
C VAL A 432 7.07 -8.73 24.07
N ARG A 433 7.39 -8.71 22.79
CA ARG A 433 6.45 -8.35 21.71
C ARG A 433 6.50 -9.47 20.68
N ILE A 434 5.32 -10.03 20.39
CA ILE A 434 5.17 -11.06 19.35
C ILE A 434 3.99 -10.62 18.47
N GLN A 435 4.20 -10.59 17.16
CA GLN A 435 3.19 -10.16 16.22
C GLN A 435 3.22 -11.04 14.96
N SER A 436 2.03 -11.36 14.45
CA SER A 436 1.92 -11.96 13.12
C SER A 436 2.43 -10.98 12.04
N GLY A 437 2.93 -11.51 10.94
CA GLY A 437 3.33 -10.71 9.80
C GLY A 437 2.17 -9.90 9.23
N THR A 438 2.51 -8.81 8.53
CA THR A 438 1.54 -7.99 7.79
C THR A 438 1.37 -8.52 6.36
N PRO A 439 0.20 -8.30 5.72
CA PRO A 439 -0.03 -8.73 4.36
C PRO A 439 0.77 -7.90 3.36
N THR A 440 1.27 -8.54 2.32
CA THR A 440 1.88 -7.92 1.15
C THR A 440 1.10 -8.37 -0.07
N ARG A 441 0.61 -7.42 -0.86
CA ARG A 441 -0.08 -7.70 -2.12
C ARG A 441 0.93 -8.10 -3.19
N ILE A 442 0.61 -9.11 -3.99
CA ILE A 442 1.41 -9.53 -5.14
C ILE A 442 0.84 -8.88 -6.40
N LEU A 443 1.70 -8.22 -7.14
CA LEU A 443 1.37 -7.54 -8.39
C LEU A 443 2.05 -8.24 -9.57
N SER A 444 1.37 -8.33 -10.69
CA SER A 444 1.93 -8.91 -11.91
C SER A 444 2.75 -7.92 -12.75
N GLY A 445 2.49 -6.62 -12.61
CA GLY A 445 2.99 -5.63 -13.56
C GLY A 445 2.30 -5.69 -14.91
N ARG A 446 1.24 -6.53 -15.08
CA ARG A 446 0.50 -6.70 -16.33
C ARG A 446 -0.72 -5.79 -16.37
N LEU A 447 -1.01 -5.23 -17.54
CA LEU A 447 -2.09 -4.28 -17.80
C LEU A 447 -3.04 -4.86 -18.86
N THR A 448 -3.74 -5.94 -18.52
CA THR A 448 -4.63 -6.66 -19.46
C THR A 448 -5.98 -5.98 -19.62
N PHE A 449 -6.43 -5.22 -18.61
CA PHE A 449 -7.78 -4.66 -18.51
C PHE A 449 -7.79 -3.14 -18.81
N ASN A 450 -6.92 -2.40 -18.20
CA ASN A 450 -6.76 -0.95 -18.34
C ASN A 450 -5.27 -0.57 -18.10
N ASN A 451 -5.00 0.69 -17.77
CA ASN A 451 -3.65 1.19 -17.46
C ASN A 451 -3.16 0.88 -16.03
N ARG A 452 -3.82 -0.07 -15.33
CA ARG A 452 -3.48 -0.47 -13.95
C ARG A 452 -3.13 -1.94 -13.86
N ASP A 453 -2.41 -2.29 -12.78
CA ASP A 453 -2.06 -3.69 -12.51
C ASP A 453 -3.31 -4.57 -12.43
N SER A 454 -3.32 -5.60 -13.24
CA SER A 454 -4.47 -6.49 -13.39
C SER A 454 -4.51 -7.65 -12.38
N GLY A 455 -3.64 -7.63 -11.36
CA GLY A 455 -3.54 -8.72 -10.38
C GLY A 455 -2.77 -9.93 -10.93
N VAL A 456 -2.89 -11.06 -10.26
CA VAL A 456 -2.18 -12.32 -10.57
C VAL A 456 -3.14 -13.50 -10.67
N VAL A 457 -2.66 -14.63 -11.19
CA VAL A 457 -3.39 -15.90 -11.26
C VAL A 457 -2.61 -16.95 -10.45
N LEU A 458 -3.29 -17.65 -9.55
CA LEU A 458 -2.70 -18.81 -8.86
C LEU A 458 -2.95 -20.07 -9.69
N VAL A 459 -1.88 -20.77 -10.06
CA VAL A 459 -1.97 -21.99 -10.87
C VAL A 459 -1.51 -23.18 -10.04
N ASN A 460 -2.30 -24.23 -10.05
CA ASN A 460 -2.11 -25.48 -9.29
C ASN A 460 -1.93 -25.27 -7.78
N MET A 461 -2.43 -24.17 -7.24
CA MET A 461 -2.45 -23.91 -5.80
C MET A 461 -3.57 -22.93 -5.42
N THR A 462 -4.03 -23.04 -4.18
CA THR A 462 -4.97 -22.11 -3.57
C THR A 462 -4.21 -21.00 -2.82
N GLN A 463 -4.90 -19.90 -2.50
CA GLN A 463 -4.37 -18.82 -1.64
C GLN A 463 -3.87 -19.36 -0.28
N LYS A 464 -4.57 -20.36 0.28
CA LYS A 464 -4.15 -20.98 1.55
C LYS A 464 -2.85 -21.76 1.37
N GLN A 465 -2.73 -22.59 0.34
CA GLN A 465 -1.51 -23.35 0.05
C GLN A 465 -0.31 -22.41 -0.19
N LEU A 466 -0.51 -21.30 -0.93
CA LEU A 466 0.53 -20.30 -1.11
C LEU A 466 0.98 -19.70 0.23
N GLN A 467 0.03 -19.39 1.13
CA GLN A 467 0.35 -18.90 2.47
C GLN A 467 1.08 -19.96 3.31
N ASP A 468 0.67 -21.21 3.23
CA ASP A 468 1.31 -22.33 3.97
C ASP A 468 2.76 -22.59 3.51
N MET A 469 3.09 -22.27 2.25
CA MET A 469 4.45 -22.33 1.69
C MET A 469 5.35 -21.20 2.20
N MET A 470 4.80 -20.13 2.74
CA MET A 470 5.58 -18.99 3.22
C MET A 470 6.43 -19.38 4.43
N LYS A 471 7.74 -19.46 4.22
CA LYS A 471 8.74 -19.76 5.24
C LYS A 471 10.07 -19.14 4.85
N ILE A 472 10.77 -18.55 5.81
CA ILE A 472 12.07 -17.97 5.58
C ILE A 472 13.11 -19.08 5.40
N ARG A 473 13.84 -19.01 4.28
CA ARG A 473 14.87 -19.99 3.90
C ARG A 473 16.15 -19.27 3.49
N LYS A 474 17.29 -19.85 3.85
CA LYS A 474 18.57 -19.47 3.25
C LYS A 474 18.66 -20.09 1.87
N SER A 475 19.04 -19.33 0.88
CA SER A 475 19.22 -19.76 -0.50
C SER A 475 20.42 -19.06 -1.11
N SER A 476 20.79 -19.39 -2.33
CA SER A 476 21.80 -18.69 -3.11
C SER A 476 21.29 -18.43 -4.51
N VAL A 477 21.58 -17.24 -5.02
CA VAL A 477 21.32 -16.88 -6.42
C VAL A 477 22.67 -16.68 -7.09
N CYS A 478 22.89 -17.44 -8.15
CA CYS A 478 24.10 -17.37 -8.95
C CYS A 478 23.88 -16.51 -10.20
N ASN A 479 24.77 -15.58 -10.47
CA ASN A 479 24.79 -14.84 -11.73
C ASN A 479 25.18 -15.78 -12.87
N SER A 480 24.29 -15.95 -13.85
CA SER A 480 24.50 -16.88 -14.97
C SER A 480 25.69 -16.52 -15.85
N THR A 481 26.09 -15.24 -15.88
CA THR A 481 27.21 -14.76 -16.72
C THR A 481 28.55 -14.87 -16.00
N THR A 482 28.60 -14.59 -14.70
CA THR A 482 29.86 -14.56 -13.94
C THR A 482 30.10 -15.80 -13.09
N GLY A 483 29.09 -16.66 -12.92
CA GLY A 483 29.14 -17.83 -12.02
C GLY A 483 29.20 -17.49 -10.54
N VAL A 484 29.20 -16.21 -10.16
CA VAL A 484 29.28 -15.77 -8.75
C VAL A 484 27.94 -15.96 -8.08
N CYS A 485 27.93 -16.74 -7.00
CA CYS A 485 26.73 -16.98 -6.18
C CYS A 485 26.70 -16.03 -4.99
N GLN A 486 25.56 -15.39 -4.76
CA GLN A 486 25.29 -14.57 -3.57
C GLN A 486 24.29 -15.28 -2.67
N GLY A 487 24.56 -15.30 -1.37
CA GLY A 487 23.62 -15.77 -0.38
C GLY A 487 22.40 -14.84 -0.31
N VAL A 488 21.22 -15.41 -0.43
CA VAL A 488 19.94 -14.69 -0.34
C VAL A 488 19.04 -15.36 0.69
N VAL A 489 18.02 -14.63 1.12
CA VAL A 489 16.95 -15.16 1.96
C VAL A 489 15.67 -15.15 1.13
N THR A 490 15.06 -16.32 0.96
CA THR A 490 13.79 -16.48 0.24
C THR A 490 12.65 -16.75 1.21
N TRP A 491 11.43 -16.37 0.82
CA TRP A 491 10.22 -16.58 1.62
C TRP A 491 9.23 -17.55 0.98
N LEU A 492 9.49 -18.00 -0.25
CA LEU A 492 8.82 -19.12 -0.92
C LEU A 492 9.84 -20.22 -1.24
N PRO A 493 9.41 -21.47 -1.51
CA PRO A 493 10.25 -22.51 -2.08
C PRO A 493 10.88 -22.05 -3.39
N GLN A 494 12.12 -22.45 -3.64
CA GLN A 494 12.86 -21.98 -4.82
C GLN A 494 12.21 -22.45 -6.13
N ASP A 495 11.69 -23.65 -6.18
CA ASP A 495 10.98 -24.20 -7.34
C ASP A 495 9.70 -23.40 -7.69
N VAL A 496 8.98 -22.92 -6.68
CA VAL A 496 7.81 -22.03 -6.89
C VAL A 496 8.25 -20.65 -7.40
N ILE A 497 9.38 -20.13 -6.87
CA ILE A 497 9.95 -18.85 -7.34
C ILE A 497 10.39 -19.00 -8.79
N ASP A 498 11.16 -20.03 -9.11
CA ASP A 498 11.70 -20.24 -10.45
C ASP A 498 10.59 -20.44 -11.48
N ASN A 499 9.59 -21.26 -11.14
CA ASN A 499 8.43 -21.49 -12.03
C ASN A 499 7.56 -20.23 -12.17
N THR A 500 7.43 -19.43 -11.11
CA THR A 500 6.77 -18.11 -11.18
C THR A 500 7.53 -17.16 -12.11
N LEU A 501 8.85 -17.05 -11.96
CA LEU A 501 9.66 -16.19 -12.82
C LEU A 501 9.61 -16.65 -14.28
N ALA A 502 9.67 -17.97 -14.53
CA ALA A 502 9.52 -18.53 -15.87
C ALA A 502 8.17 -18.18 -16.53
N ALA A 503 7.09 -18.09 -15.74
CA ALA A 503 5.78 -17.66 -16.24
C ALA A 503 5.72 -16.19 -16.67
N PHE A 504 6.66 -15.36 -16.17
CA PHE A 504 6.75 -13.94 -16.51
C PHE A 504 7.81 -13.63 -17.56
N GLU A 505 8.75 -14.55 -17.78
CA GLU A 505 9.82 -14.40 -18.76
C GLU A 505 9.34 -14.84 -20.17
N LEU A 506 9.88 -14.15 -21.18
CA LEU A 506 9.67 -14.56 -22.55
C LEU A 506 10.58 -15.75 -22.87
N GLY A 507 9.97 -16.88 -23.24
CA GLY A 507 10.71 -18.11 -23.51
C GLY A 507 11.24 -18.84 -22.29
N GLY A 508 10.77 -18.49 -21.10
CA GLY A 508 11.04 -19.22 -19.86
C GLY A 508 10.56 -20.67 -19.93
N THR A 509 11.30 -21.60 -19.32
CA THR A 509 10.91 -23.01 -19.23
C THR A 509 9.91 -23.19 -18.09
N LEU A 510 8.66 -22.84 -18.34
CA LEU A 510 7.55 -23.01 -17.42
C LEU A 510 7.14 -24.49 -17.34
N ASP A 511 7.04 -25.02 -16.13
CA ASP A 511 6.39 -26.32 -15.88
C ASP A 511 4.93 -26.09 -15.47
N PRO A 512 3.95 -26.29 -16.38
CA PRO A 512 2.54 -26.01 -16.11
C PRO A 512 1.90 -26.99 -15.11
N THR A 513 2.59 -28.04 -14.72
CA THR A 513 2.08 -29.05 -13.77
C THR A 513 2.42 -28.71 -12.31
N LYS A 514 3.39 -27.81 -12.10
CA LYS A 514 3.80 -27.37 -10.77
C LYS A 514 3.07 -26.11 -10.31
N PRO A 515 3.03 -25.84 -9.00
CA PRO A 515 2.49 -24.59 -8.47
C PRO A 515 3.30 -23.37 -8.91
N TYR A 516 2.61 -22.29 -9.31
CA TYR A 516 3.23 -20.99 -9.56
C TYR A 516 2.21 -19.84 -9.50
N ILE A 517 2.74 -18.62 -9.36
CA ILE A 517 1.95 -17.40 -9.53
C ILE A 517 2.17 -16.93 -10.97
N GLY A 518 1.11 -16.95 -11.77
CA GLY A 518 1.14 -16.52 -13.17
C GLY A 518 0.61 -15.11 -13.38
N PRO A 519 0.95 -14.50 -14.52
CA PRO A 519 0.29 -13.29 -14.97
C PRO A 519 -1.12 -13.58 -15.49
N PRO A 520 -2.07 -12.62 -15.41
CA PRO A 520 -3.24 -12.68 -16.25
C PRO A 520 -2.81 -12.53 -17.72
N THR A 521 -3.28 -13.41 -18.58
CA THR A 521 -2.92 -13.44 -20.01
C THR A 521 -4.10 -13.20 -20.93
N THR A 522 -5.33 -13.25 -20.41
CA THR A 522 -6.54 -13.01 -21.18
C THR A 522 -6.81 -11.52 -21.29
N PRO A 523 -6.75 -10.94 -22.50
CA PRO A 523 -7.06 -9.53 -22.71
C PRO A 523 -8.47 -9.18 -22.22
N GLY A 524 -8.59 -8.09 -21.50
CA GLY A 524 -9.86 -7.63 -20.93
C GLY A 524 -10.32 -8.33 -19.64
N GLN A 525 -9.48 -9.18 -19.05
CA GLN A 525 -9.78 -9.83 -17.78
C GLN A 525 -8.81 -9.39 -16.67
N LEU A 526 -9.34 -9.28 -15.46
CA LEU A 526 -8.56 -9.11 -14.25
C LEU A 526 -8.20 -10.48 -13.65
N GLY A 527 -7.03 -10.59 -13.08
CA GLY A 527 -6.65 -11.67 -12.19
C GLY A 527 -7.23 -11.47 -10.79
N ALA A 528 -6.60 -12.06 -9.79
CA ALA A 528 -6.99 -11.97 -8.39
C ALA A 528 -6.10 -11.00 -7.60
N ASN A 529 -6.66 -10.39 -6.55
CA ASN A 529 -5.92 -9.70 -5.52
C ASN A 529 -5.35 -10.74 -4.53
N VAL A 530 -4.09 -11.10 -4.69
CA VAL A 530 -3.41 -12.10 -3.87
C VAL A 530 -2.54 -11.42 -2.82
N PHE A 531 -2.63 -11.90 -1.57
CA PHE A 531 -1.87 -11.40 -0.43
C PHE A 531 -1.12 -12.54 0.25
N ILE A 532 0.09 -12.25 0.71
CA ILE A 532 0.88 -13.16 1.55
C ILE A 532 1.19 -12.43 2.85
N TYR A 533 0.85 -13.06 3.97
CA TYR A 533 1.30 -12.57 5.28
C TYR A 533 2.77 -12.93 5.47
N GLY A 534 3.54 -11.95 5.87
CA GLY A 534 4.94 -12.13 6.23
C GLY A 534 5.14 -13.05 7.44
N PRO A 535 6.40 -13.33 7.81
CA PRO A 535 6.71 -14.14 8.97
C PRO A 535 6.28 -13.43 10.26
N TRP A 536 6.08 -14.25 11.30
CA TRP A 536 5.92 -13.74 12.66
C TRP A 536 7.20 -13.01 13.09
N THR A 537 7.01 -11.93 13.81
CA THR A 537 8.08 -11.14 14.41
C THR A 537 8.01 -11.26 15.92
N SER A 538 9.16 -11.38 16.55
CA SER A 538 9.26 -11.39 18.01
C SER A 538 10.47 -10.59 18.47
N ARG A 539 10.31 -9.86 19.58
CA ARG A 539 11.39 -9.13 20.24
C ARG A 539 11.30 -9.34 21.73
N TYR A 540 12.43 -9.58 22.34
CA TYR A 540 12.58 -9.85 23.77
C TYR A 540 13.62 -8.88 24.32
N ASP A 541 13.17 -7.91 25.09
CA ASP A 541 14.03 -6.96 25.78
C ASP A 541 14.05 -7.36 27.27
N LEU A 542 15.20 -7.79 27.76
CA LEU A 542 15.39 -8.35 29.11
C LEU A 542 16.29 -7.44 29.93
N SER A 543 16.06 -7.38 31.24
CA SER A 543 16.89 -6.61 32.15
C SER A 543 17.10 -7.35 33.47
N LEU A 544 18.32 -7.39 33.90
CA LEU A 544 18.72 -7.90 35.21
C LEU A 544 19.29 -6.74 36.01
N MET A 545 18.72 -6.48 37.18
CA MET A 545 19.14 -5.41 38.07
C MET A 545 19.52 -5.98 39.44
N LYS A 546 20.62 -5.50 39.99
CA LYS A 546 21.05 -5.74 41.34
C LYS A 546 21.02 -4.44 42.12
N ARG A 547 20.28 -4.39 43.22
CA ARG A 547 20.29 -3.27 44.18
C ARG A 547 21.08 -3.66 45.39
N ILE A 548 22.05 -2.84 45.80
CA ILE A 548 22.88 -2.99 46.98
C ILE A 548 22.61 -1.80 47.88
N ASN A 549 21.93 -2.02 49.01
CA ASN A 549 21.68 -0.97 49.98
C ASN A 549 22.96 -0.75 50.81
N ILE A 550 23.49 0.49 50.80
CA ILE A 550 24.67 0.91 51.53
C ILE A 550 24.22 1.47 52.89
N THR A 551 23.24 2.39 52.84
CA THR A 551 22.54 2.91 54.04
C THR A 551 21.04 2.86 53.83
N GLU A 552 20.25 3.31 54.79
CA GLU A 552 18.81 3.42 54.62
C GLU A 552 18.39 4.38 53.47
N LYS A 553 19.21 5.39 53.19
CA LYS A 553 18.96 6.40 52.15
C LYS A 553 19.80 6.21 50.88
N THR A 554 20.90 5.48 50.98
CA THR A 554 21.84 5.34 49.90
C THR A 554 21.86 3.91 49.36
N ASN A 555 21.66 3.76 48.07
CA ASN A 555 21.77 2.46 47.40
C ASN A 555 22.50 2.58 46.07
N PHE A 556 23.11 1.48 45.72
CA PHE A 556 23.82 1.30 44.44
C PHE A 556 23.04 0.33 43.58
N GLU A 557 22.74 0.72 42.33
CA GLU A 557 22.05 -0.09 41.34
C GLU A 557 23.01 -0.43 40.19
N LEU A 558 23.15 -1.71 39.94
CA LEU A 558 23.81 -2.26 38.75
C LEU A 558 22.75 -2.90 37.87
N ARG A 559 22.61 -2.43 36.63
CA ARG A 559 21.64 -2.96 35.67
C ARG A 559 22.37 -3.42 34.41
N ALA A 560 22.05 -4.63 33.95
CA ALA A 560 22.39 -5.12 32.63
C ALA A 560 21.10 -5.23 31.81
N GLN A 561 21.03 -4.51 30.68
CA GLN A 561 19.89 -4.52 29.78
C GLN A 561 20.29 -5.15 28.46
N PHE A 562 19.46 -6.07 27.98
CA PHE A 562 19.65 -6.81 26.74
C PHE A 562 18.49 -6.50 25.81
N LEU A 563 18.67 -5.55 24.91
CA LEU A 563 17.70 -5.25 23.85
C LEU A 563 17.83 -6.30 22.75
N ASN A 564 16.69 -6.82 22.30
CA ASN A 564 16.65 -7.98 21.40
C ASN A 564 17.56 -9.12 21.90
N ALA A 565 17.36 -9.57 23.12
CA ALA A 565 18.22 -10.48 23.85
C ALA A 565 18.60 -11.76 23.07
N PHE A 566 17.68 -12.28 22.25
CA PHE A 566 17.88 -13.48 21.43
C PHE A 566 18.40 -13.17 20.02
N ASN A 567 18.72 -11.91 19.72
CA ASN A 567 19.19 -11.47 18.41
C ASN A 567 18.26 -11.92 17.26
N GLN A 568 16.96 -11.78 17.46
CA GLN A 568 15.95 -12.16 16.48
C GLN A 568 16.00 -11.19 15.28
N SER A 569 16.09 -11.75 14.08
CA SER A 569 15.97 -10.95 12.85
C SER A 569 14.50 -10.68 12.53
N VAL A 570 14.20 -9.45 12.18
CA VAL A 570 12.89 -9.04 11.65
C VAL A 570 12.98 -9.01 10.14
N ILE A 571 12.43 -10.06 9.52
CA ILE A 571 12.45 -10.20 8.06
C ILE A 571 11.10 -9.79 7.52
N THR A 572 11.11 -8.85 6.58
CA THR A 572 9.91 -8.44 5.85
C THR A 572 9.95 -8.98 4.43
N ILE A 573 8.82 -9.41 3.92
CA ILE A 573 8.70 -9.86 2.52
C ILE A 573 8.56 -8.70 1.53
N ARG A 574 8.60 -7.46 2.01
CA ARG A 574 8.55 -6.24 1.20
C ARG A 574 9.91 -5.94 0.58
N PRO A 575 9.95 -5.38 -0.64
CA PRO A 575 11.19 -4.91 -1.24
C PRO A 575 11.88 -3.85 -0.38
N ALA A 576 13.21 -3.89 -0.32
CA ALA A 576 13.99 -2.88 0.37
C ALA A 576 13.78 -1.49 -0.26
N GLY A 577 13.53 -0.49 0.57
CA GLY A 577 13.43 0.92 0.14
C GLY A 577 12.05 1.38 -0.31
N ASN A 578 11.08 0.49 -0.48
CA ASN A 578 9.71 0.87 -0.82
C ASN A 578 8.79 0.80 0.40
N ASN A 579 8.10 1.89 0.71
CA ASN A 579 6.98 1.91 1.66
C ASN A 579 5.71 1.24 1.09
N SER A 580 5.82 0.62 -0.09
CA SER A 580 4.73 -0.06 -0.77
C SER A 580 4.32 -1.33 -0.04
N ASP A 581 3.03 -1.50 0.20
CA ASP A 581 2.43 -2.72 0.75
C ASP A 581 2.25 -3.81 -0.32
N ALA A 582 2.95 -3.69 -1.45
CA ALA A 582 2.86 -4.57 -2.59
C ALA A 582 4.25 -4.96 -3.12
N GLN A 583 4.35 -6.15 -3.69
CA GLN A 583 5.53 -6.64 -4.40
C GLN A 583 5.16 -7.04 -5.84
N THR A 584 5.81 -6.40 -6.81
CA THR A 584 5.69 -6.79 -8.21
C THR A 584 6.59 -7.99 -8.50
N ILE A 585 6.09 -8.95 -9.27
CA ILE A 585 6.87 -10.11 -9.72
C ILE A 585 7.93 -9.65 -10.74
N GLY A 586 9.17 -9.96 -10.44
CA GLY A 586 10.34 -9.63 -11.23
C GLY A 586 11.58 -10.33 -10.66
N ALA A 587 12.78 -10.06 -11.14
CA ALA A 587 14.01 -10.78 -10.80
C ALA A 587 14.31 -10.96 -9.29
N ALA A 588 13.83 -10.05 -8.44
CA ALA A 588 13.97 -10.13 -6.99
C ALA A 588 12.73 -10.73 -6.27
N PHE A 589 11.77 -11.27 -7.02
CA PHE A 589 10.58 -11.88 -6.44
C PHE A 589 10.96 -13.07 -5.55
N GLY A 590 10.24 -13.22 -4.44
CA GLY A 590 10.51 -14.31 -3.49
C GLY A 590 11.71 -14.09 -2.57
N GLN A 591 12.50 -13.02 -2.78
CA GLN A 591 13.68 -12.70 -1.97
C GLN A 591 13.42 -11.58 -0.99
N THR A 592 14.16 -11.56 0.10
CA THR A 592 14.23 -10.44 1.04
C THR A 592 15.67 -10.07 1.34
N ARG A 593 15.92 -8.76 1.49
CA ARG A 593 17.27 -8.22 1.77
C ARG A 593 17.38 -7.58 3.15
N ASN A 594 16.28 -7.45 3.88
CA ASN A 594 16.24 -6.79 5.18
C ASN A 594 16.16 -7.83 6.30
N ALA A 595 17.19 -7.90 7.13
CA ALA A 595 17.29 -8.88 8.22
C ALA A 595 17.05 -8.27 9.61
N PHE A 596 17.34 -6.99 9.81
CA PHE A 596 17.18 -6.33 11.10
C PHE A 596 16.50 -4.97 10.88
N ARG A 597 15.28 -4.86 11.35
CA ARG A 597 14.52 -3.61 11.33
C ARG A 597 13.62 -3.57 12.56
N ASP A 598 13.55 -2.43 13.21
CA ASP A 598 12.50 -2.21 14.20
C ASP A 598 11.14 -2.19 13.49
N PHE A 599 10.26 -3.11 13.88
CA PHE A 599 8.91 -3.20 13.33
C PHE A 599 7.91 -2.30 14.07
N THR A 600 8.33 -1.68 15.16
CA THR A 600 7.45 -0.86 16.00
C THR A 600 7.42 0.61 15.60
N VAL A 601 8.50 1.11 15.00
CA VAL A 601 8.63 2.51 14.58
C VAL A 601 9.31 2.58 13.22
N SER A 602 8.61 3.13 12.22
CA SER A 602 9.23 3.40 10.92
C SER A 602 10.15 4.60 11.05
N GLY A 603 11.41 4.44 10.67
CA GLY A 603 12.39 5.54 10.62
C GLY A 603 13.29 5.68 11.84
N THR A 604 13.25 4.75 12.80
CA THR A 604 14.26 4.70 13.86
C THR A 604 15.59 4.15 13.32
N ASN A 605 16.68 4.73 13.80
CA ASN A 605 18.03 4.23 13.56
C ASN A 605 18.39 3.01 14.46
N ASP A 606 17.39 2.32 15.03
CA ASP A 606 17.63 1.08 15.76
C ASP A 606 18.21 0.05 14.77
N PRO A 607 19.46 -0.42 14.99
CA PRO A 607 20.09 -1.40 14.13
C PRO A 607 19.37 -2.75 14.14
N GLY A 608 18.35 -2.91 15.02
CA GLY A 608 17.54 -4.12 15.15
C GLY A 608 18.26 -5.33 15.69
N GLY A 609 19.59 -5.32 15.76
CA GLY A 609 20.40 -6.35 16.36
C GLY A 609 20.39 -6.31 17.90
N ARG A 610 21.02 -7.30 18.53
CA ARG A 610 21.15 -7.32 20.00
C ARG A 610 22.08 -6.21 20.47
N ILE A 611 21.59 -5.42 21.43
CA ILE A 611 22.37 -4.40 22.14
C ILE A 611 22.43 -4.79 23.60
N ILE A 612 23.60 -4.67 24.21
CA ILE A 612 23.80 -4.91 25.64
C ILE A 612 24.27 -3.60 26.26
N GLU A 613 23.53 -3.13 27.25
CA GLU A 613 23.84 -1.91 27.98
C GLU A 613 24.06 -2.22 29.46
N PHE A 614 25.08 -1.61 30.05
CA PHE A 614 25.32 -1.66 31.49
C PHE A 614 25.12 -0.26 32.06
N GLN A 615 24.31 -0.18 33.11
CA GLN A 615 24.03 1.06 33.82
C GLN A 615 24.44 0.92 35.27
N LEU A 616 25.19 1.90 35.74
CA LEU A 616 25.57 2.08 37.11
C LEU A 616 24.88 3.31 37.67
N ARG A 617 24.19 3.20 38.80
CA ARG A 617 23.50 4.33 39.44
C ARG A 617 23.72 4.31 40.94
N LEU A 618 24.15 5.44 41.48
CA LEU A 618 24.17 5.71 42.92
C LEU A 618 22.98 6.61 43.25
N ASN A 619 22.11 6.15 44.15
CA ASN A 619 21.01 6.92 44.70
C ASN A 619 21.36 7.30 46.16
N PHE A 620 21.23 8.58 46.49
CA PHE A 620 21.55 9.11 47.82
C PHE A 620 20.48 10.11 48.27
#